data_abaaa7d17198a55e38122ad915ae7dd9
#
_entry.id   abaaa7d17198a55e38122ad915ae7dd9
#
_cell.length_a   1.000
_cell.length_b   1.000
_cell.length_c   1.000
_cell.angle_alpha   90.00
_cell.angle_beta   90.00
_cell.angle_gamma   90.00
#
_symmetry.space_group_name_H-M   'P 1'
#
loop_
_entity.id
_entity.type
_entity.pdbx_description
1 polymer ?
#
loop_
_entity_poly.entity_id
_entity_poly.type
_entity_poly.pdbx_seq_one_letter_code
_entity_poly.pdbx_strand_id
1 'polypeptide(L)'
;MNKILVEVSVGELLDKISILEIKQEKIKDHEKLKFINDEHSILKSQLKQNVKTDEKLEKLFQSLKEINSKLWVIEDDKRLCEKEKNFGEKFINLSRDVHFLNDDRAKIKLEINNHTGSKIKEIKEYTSY
;
A
#
# COMPACT_ATOMS: atom_id res chain seq x y z
N MET A 1 -16.85 21.66 -7.26
CA MET A 1 -15.70 20.86 -6.82
C MET A 1 -16.17 19.58 -6.14
N ASN A 2 -15.74 18.45 -6.62
CA ASN A 2 -16.21 17.18 -6.11
C ASN A 2 -15.21 16.57 -5.12
N LYS A 3 -15.68 16.43 -3.88
CA LYS A 3 -14.93 15.80 -2.79
C LYS A 3 -15.81 14.71 -2.22
N ILE A 4 -15.30 13.49 -2.24
CA ILE A 4 -16.02 12.34 -1.71
C ILE A 4 -15.32 11.86 -0.44
N LEU A 5 -16.07 11.71 0.63
CA LEU A 5 -15.56 11.20 1.90
C LEU A 5 -16.11 9.80 2.12
N VAL A 6 -15.21 8.87 2.40
CA VAL A 6 -15.57 7.51 2.77
C VAL A 6 -14.85 7.15 4.06
N GLU A 7 -15.50 6.34 4.88
CA GLU A 7 -14.87 5.82 6.08
C GLU A 7 -13.93 4.68 5.71
N VAL A 8 -12.70 4.74 6.19
CA VAL A 8 -11.70 3.70 5.94
C VAL A 8 -11.08 3.24 7.26
N SER A 9 -10.52 2.04 7.26
CA SER A 9 -9.75 1.55 8.40
C SER A 9 -8.43 2.32 8.53
N VAL A 10 -7.84 2.29 9.73
CA VAL A 10 -6.51 2.89 9.94
C VAL A 10 -5.48 2.19 9.04
N GLY A 11 -5.55 0.86 8.92
CA GLY A 11 -4.67 0.09 8.03
C GLY A 11 -4.77 0.54 6.58
N GLU A 12 -5.98 0.80 6.10
CA GLU A 12 -6.19 1.28 4.72
C GLU A 12 -5.60 2.68 4.54
N LEU A 13 -5.77 3.56 5.51
CA LEU A 13 -5.19 4.90 5.45
C LEU A 13 -3.66 4.85 5.38
N LEU A 14 -3.03 4.06 6.23
CA LEU A 14 -1.57 3.91 6.25
C LEU A 14 -1.06 3.25 4.96
N ASP A 15 -1.80 2.28 4.43
CA ASP A 15 -1.47 1.66 3.16
C ASP A 15 -1.43 2.68 2.03
N LYS A 16 -2.44 3.52 1.91
CA LYS A 16 -2.48 4.60 0.93
C LYS A 16 -1.32 5.58 1.10
N ILE A 17 -1.02 5.98 2.33
CA ILE A 17 0.09 6.89 2.62
C ILE A 17 1.42 6.26 2.20
N SER A 18 1.64 4.97 2.50
CA SER A 18 2.87 4.28 2.12
C SER A 18 3.06 4.23 0.60
N ILE A 19 1.98 3.97 -0.13
CA ILE A 19 2.01 3.94 -1.60
C ILE A 19 2.31 5.33 -2.17
N LEU A 20 1.72 6.38 -1.60
CA LEU A 20 2.02 7.75 -2.01
C LEU A 20 3.49 8.11 -1.79
N GLU A 21 4.08 7.66 -0.68
CA GLU A 21 5.50 7.89 -0.41
C GLU A 21 6.40 7.16 -1.41
N ILE A 22 6.02 5.95 -1.82
CA ILE A 22 6.73 5.23 -2.87
C ILE A 22 6.63 5.99 -4.20
N LYS A 23 5.45 6.49 -4.53
CA LYS A 23 5.25 7.32 -5.74
C LYS A 23 6.11 8.58 -5.70
N GLN A 24 6.22 9.23 -4.55
CA GLN A 24 7.12 10.40 -4.38
C GLN A 24 8.57 10.07 -4.69
N GLU A 25 9.01 8.86 -4.34
CA GLU A 25 10.38 8.39 -4.59
C GLU A 25 10.61 8.00 -6.06
N LYS A 26 9.61 7.41 -6.71
CA LYS A 26 9.74 6.78 -8.04
C LYS A 26 9.35 7.68 -9.21
N ILE A 27 8.37 8.55 -9.03
CA ILE A 27 7.81 9.37 -10.11
C ILE A 27 8.60 10.66 -10.23
N LYS A 28 8.98 11.01 -11.48
CA LYS A 28 9.79 12.19 -11.78
C LYS A 28 9.00 13.33 -12.41
N ASP A 29 7.82 13.05 -12.96
CA ASP A 29 6.97 14.05 -13.62
C ASP A 29 6.44 15.05 -12.59
N HIS A 30 6.73 16.34 -12.78
CA HIS A 30 6.37 17.39 -11.83
C HIS A 30 4.86 17.59 -11.68
N GLU A 31 4.09 17.45 -12.74
CA GLU A 31 2.63 17.59 -12.66
C GLU A 31 2.02 16.44 -11.85
N LYS A 32 2.47 15.21 -12.10
CA LYS A 32 2.03 14.05 -11.34
C LYS A 32 2.44 14.16 -9.87
N LEU A 33 3.67 14.61 -9.60
CA LEU A 33 4.15 14.80 -8.23
C LEU A 33 3.32 15.83 -7.47
N LYS A 34 2.85 16.86 -8.12
CA LYS A 34 1.98 17.86 -7.48
C LYS A 34 0.71 17.21 -6.93
N PHE A 35 0.03 16.39 -7.73
CA PHE A 35 -1.16 15.66 -7.28
C PHE A 35 -0.83 14.65 -6.18
N ILE A 36 0.29 13.94 -6.30
CA ILE A 36 0.74 12.97 -5.29
C ILE A 36 1.03 13.68 -3.97
N ASN A 37 1.74 14.79 -4.00
CA ASN A 37 2.07 15.56 -2.79
C ASN A 37 0.82 16.16 -2.14
N ASP A 38 -0.13 16.63 -2.91
CA ASP A 38 -1.41 17.15 -2.40
C ASP A 38 -2.19 16.05 -1.68
N GLU A 39 -2.34 14.90 -2.30
CA GLU A 39 -3.03 13.75 -1.69
C GLU A 39 -2.31 13.28 -0.44
N HIS A 40 -0.99 13.16 -0.49
CA HIS A 40 -0.18 12.78 0.67
C HIS A 40 -0.41 13.72 1.85
N SER A 41 -0.38 15.03 1.61
CA SER A 41 -0.60 16.04 2.65
C SER A 41 -1.99 15.91 3.28
N ILE A 42 -3.02 15.70 2.47
CA ILE A 42 -4.39 15.53 2.95
C ILE A 42 -4.49 14.28 3.83
N LEU A 43 -3.95 13.15 3.39
CA LEU A 43 -4.04 11.90 4.14
C LEU A 43 -3.19 11.93 5.41
N LYS A 44 -2.00 12.56 5.38
CA LYS A 44 -1.17 12.75 6.59
C LYS A 44 -1.89 13.61 7.61
N SER A 45 -2.59 14.64 7.18
CA SER A 45 -3.41 15.47 8.06
C SER A 45 -4.53 14.66 8.72
N GLN A 46 -5.20 13.80 7.96
CA GLN A 46 -6.23 12.91 8.49
C GLN A 46 -5.66 11.94 9.53
N LEU A 47 -4.49 11.40 9.25
CA LEU A 47 -3.80 10.51 10.21
C LEU A 47 -3.52 11.25 11.52
N LYS A 48 -2.94 12.45 11.43
CA LYS A 48 -2.56 13.24 12.59
C LYS A 48 -3.78 13.62 13.44
N GLN A 49 -4.91 13.92 12.81
CA GLN A 49 -6.13 14.32 13.52
C GLN A 49 -6.86 13.16 14.19
N ASN A 50 -6.75 11.94 13.66
CA ASN A 50 -7.61 10.84 14.06
C ASN A 50 -6.89 9.67 14.72
N VAL A 51 -5.58 9.60 14.62
CA VAL A 51 -4.81 8.44 15.11
C VAL A 51 -3.64 8.90 15.96
N LYS A 52 -3.55 8.34 17.15
CA LYS A 52 -2.38 8.55 18.00
C LYS A 52 -1.27 7.60 17.55
N THR A 53 -0.15 8.18 17.11
CA THR A 53 0.98 7.38 16.65
C THR A 53 1.89 7.00 17.81
N ASP A 54 2.47 5.82 17.73
CA ASP A 54 3.47 5.31 18.68
C ASP A 54 4.56 4.55 17.92
N GLU A 55 5.55 4.08 18.64
CA GLU A 55 6.69 3.36 18.05
C GLU A 55 6.25 2.09 17.33
N LYS A 56 5.30 1.34 17.90
CA LYS A 56 4.80 0.11 17.26
C LYS A 56 4.10 0.42 15.94
N LEU A 57 3.29 1.46 15.91
CA LEU A 57 2.60 1.86 14.68
C LEU A 57 3.60 2.29 13.60
N GLU A 58 4.65 3.00 13.97
CA GLU A 58 5.70 3.38 13.02
C GLU A 58 6.42 2.18 12.45
N LYS A 59 6.71 1.16 13.26
CA LYS A 59 7.32 -0.08 12.78
C LYS A 59 6.41 -0.84 11.83
N LEU A 60 5.13 -0.92 12.16
CA LEU A 60 4.13 -1.55 11.29
C LEU A 60 4.02 -0.79 9.96
N PHE A 61 4.03 0.53 10.01
CA PHE A 61 4.02 1.36 8.80
C PHE A 61 5.25 1.08 7.92
N GLN A 62 6.44 1.02 8.50
CA GLN A 62 7.66 0.72 7.74
C GLN A 62 7.60 -0.67 7.09
N SER A 63 7.11 -1.67 7.82
CA SER A 63 6.92 -3.01 7.27
C SER A 63 5.94 -3.00 6.10
N LEU A 64 4.85 -2.25 6.21
CA LEU A 64 3.87 -2.10 5.14
C LEU A 64 4.48 -1.43 3.92
N LYS A 65 5.25 -0.38 4.11
CA LYS A 65 5.94 0.33 3.03
C LYS A 65 6.95 -0.56 2.33
N GLU A 66 7.68 -1.39 3.06
CA GLU A 66 8.62 -2.35 2.47
C GLU A 66 7.91 -3.35 1.56
N ILE A 67 6.78 -3.90 2.00
CA ILE A 67 5.98 -4.82 1.19
C ILE A 67 5.46 -4.12 -0.06
N ASN A 68 4.92 -2.92 0.09
CA ASN A 68 4.42 -2.15 -1.04
C ASN A 68 5.53 -1.77 -2.02
N SER A 69 6.75 -1.52 -1.53
CA SER A 69 7.91 -1.26 -2.39
C SER A 69 8.30 -2.48 -3.22
N LYS A 70 8.25 -3.67 -2.61
CA LYS A 70 8.50 -4.92 -3.34
C LYS A 70 7.41 -5.17 -4.39
N LEU A 71 6.16 -4.94 -4.03
CA LEU A 71 5.04 -5.08 -4.97
C LEU A 71 5.17 -4.10 -6.14
N TRP A 72 5.61 -2.88 -5.90
CA TRP A 72 5.86 -1.90 -6.95
C TRP A 72 6.83 -2.44 -8.00
N VAL A 73 7.97 -2.98 -7.54
CA VAL A 73 8.99 -3.54 -8.44
C VAL A 73 8.45 -4.75 -9.20
N ILE A 74 7.77 -5.65 -8.50
CA ILE A 74 7.21 -6.87 -9.11
C ILE A 74 6.17 -6.52 -10.17
N GLU A 75 5.28 -5.59 -9.89
CA GLU A 75 4.27 -5.15 -10.85
C GLU A 75 4.91 -4.54 -12.10
N ASP A 76 5.97 -3.77 -11.94
CA ASP A 76 6.71 -3.19 -13.05
C ASP A 76 7.41 -4.28 -13.88
N ASP A 77 8.06 -5.23 -13.20
CA ASP A 77 8.72 -6.36 -13.86
C ASP A 77 7.73 -7.26 -14.63
N LYS A 78 6.53 -7.44 -14.08
CA LYS A 78 5.45 -8.17 -14.78
C LYS A 78 5.04 -7.44 -16.06
N ARG A 79 4.91 -6.12 -16.00
CA ARG A 79 4.58 -5.32 -17.18
C ARG A 79 5.68 -5.41 -18.23
N LEU A 80 6.93 -5.47 -17.83
CA LEU A 80 8.05 -5.68 -18.73
C LEU A 80 7.98 -7.05 -19.39
N CYS A 81 7.66 -8.11 -18.63
CA CYS A 81 7.42 -9.45 -19.19
C CYS A 81 6.29 -9.43 -20.22
N GLU A 82 5.21 -8.70 -19.95
CA GLU A 82 4.09 -8.56 -20.89
C GLU A 82 4.55 -7.87 -22.18
N LYS A 83 5.30 -6.81 -22.06
CA LYS A 83 5.85 -6.08 -23.21
C LYS A 83 6.73 -6.97 -24.08
N GLU A 84 7.56 -7.79 -23.45
CA GLU A 84 8.48 -8.71 -24.14
C GLU A 84 7.85 -10.03 -24.54
N LYS A 85 6.57 -10.25 -24.20
CA LYS A 85 5.86 -11.52 -24.41
C LYS A 85 6.56 -12.70 -23.74
N ASN A 86 7.19 -12.45 -22.59
CA ASN A 86 7.85 -13.48 -21.78
C ASN A 86 6.88 -13.95 -20.69
N PHE A 87 6.24 -15.10 -20.93
CA PHE A 87 5.29 -15.71 -20.00
C PHE A 87 5.82 -16.99 -19.39
N GLY A 88 7.14 -17.14 -19.37
CA GLY A 88 7.80 -18.32 -18.83
C GLY A 88 7.96 -18.28 -17.33
N GLU A 89 9.01 -18.95 -16.83
CA GLU A 89 9.26 -19.12 -15.40
C GLU A 89 9.37 -17.79 -14.63
N LYS A 90 10.02 -16.80 -15.21
CA LYS A 90 10.15 -15.47 -14.59
C LYS A 90 8.78 -14.84 -14.33
N PHE A 91 7.91 -14.84 -15.32
CA PHE A 91 6.55 -14.29 -15.18
C PHE A 91 5.74 -15.07 -14.14
N ILE A 92 5.86 -16.39 -14.15
CA ILE A 92 5.16 -17.26 -13.19
C ILE A 92 5.61 -16.93 -11.76
N ASN A 93 6.91 -16.83 -11.51
CA ASN A 93 7.44 -16.52 -10.19
C ASN A 93 7.03 -15.14 -9.70
N LEU A 94 7.07 -14.13 -10.56
CA LEU A 94 6.59 -12.80 -10.23
C LEU A 94 5.11 -12.82 -9.86
N SER A 95 4.30 -13.54 -10.61
CA SER A 95 2.86 -13.67 -10.36
C SER A 95 2.56 -14.37 -9.03
N ARG A 96 3.35 -15.39 -8.69
CA ARG A 96 3.23 -16.06 -7.38
C ARG A 96 3.61 -15.13 -6.24
N ASP A 97 4.67 -14.36 -6.38
CA ASP A 97 5.11 -13.42 -5.35
C ASP A 97 4.04 -12.36 -5.04
N VAL A 98 3.26 -11.96 -6.04
CA VAL A 98 2.19 -10.98 -5.84
C VAL A 98 1.19 -11.45 -4.78
N HIS A 99 0.70 -12.67 -4.86
CA HIS A 99 -0.30 -13.09 -3.87
C HIS A 99 0.32 -13.37 -2.50
N PHE A 100 1.56 -13.87 -2.42
CA PHE A 100 2.24 -14.03 -1.13
C PHE A 100 2.47 -12.69 -0.44
N LEU A 101 2.94 -11.69 -1.18
CA LEU A 101 3.15 -10.35 -0.63
C LEU A 101 1.85 -9.65 -0.26
N ASN A 102 0.80 -9.83 -1.05
CA ASN A 102 -0.52 -9.30 -0.70
C ASN A 102 -1.10 -9.95 0.56
N ASP A 103 -0.82 -11.22 0.81
CA ASP A 103 -1.20 -11.88 2.05
C ASP A 103 -0.47 -11.24 3.24
N ASP A 104 0.83 -11.01 3.12
CA ASP A 104 1.61 -10.33 4.16
C ASP A 104 1.13 -8.91 4.39
N ARG A 105 0.81 -8.20 3.31
CA ARG A 105 0.24 -6.86 3.37
C ARG A 105 -1.08 -6.83 4.13
N ALA A 106 -1.98 -7.77 3.85
CA ALA A 106 -3.26 -7.88 4.54
C ALA A 106 -3.07 -8.15 6.03
N LYS A 107 -2.11 -8.99 6.40
CA LYS A 107 -1.79 -9.28 7.81
C LYS A 107 -1.31 -8.04 8.55
N ILE A 108 -0.43 -7.26 7.94
CA ILE A 108 0.09 -6.03 8.56
C ILE A 108 -1.03 -5.00 8.70
N LYS A 109 -1.88 -4.84 7.70
CA LYS A 109 -3.02 -3.94 7.78
C LYS A 109 -3.97 -4.34 8.93
N LEU A 110 -4.21 -5.63 9.10
CA LEU A 110 -5.04 -6.12 10.21
C LEU A 110 -4.36 -5.87 11.56
N GLU A 111 -3.06 -6.08 11.68
CA GLU A 111 -2.31 -5.75 12.90
C GLU A 111 -2.41 -4.27 13.24
N ILE A 112 -2.31 -3.40 12.25
CA ILE A 112 -2.49 -1.96 12.42
C ILE A 112 -3.89 -1.66 12.96
N ASN A 113 -4.91 -2.26 12.36
CA ASN A 113 -6.30 -2.06 12.79
C ASN A 113 -6.51 -2.52 14.23
N ASN A 114 -5.97 -3.66 14.61
CA ASN A 114 -6.08 -4.18 15.96
C ASN A 114 -5.31 -3.33 16.96
N HIS A 115 -4.11 -2.89 16.61
CA HIS A 115 -3.28 -2.06 17.49
C HIS A 115 -3.89 -0.68 17.74
N THR A 116 -4.50 -0.07 16.73
CA THR A 116 -5.07 1.27 16.82
C THR A 116 -6.54 1.28 17.25
N GLY A 117 -7.16 0.12 17.36
CA GLY A 117 -8.59 0.03 17.69
C GLY A 117 -9.47 0.56 16.55
N SER A 118 -9.09 0.37 15.31
CA SER A 118 -9.88 0.80 14.15
C SER A 118 -11.28 0.18 14.21
N LYS A 119 -12.31 1.03 14.01
CA LYS A 119 -13.68 0.57 13.98
C LYS A 119 -13.98 -0.27 12.73
N ILE A 120 -13.32 0.07 11.62
CA ILE A 120 -13.47 -0.63 10.36
C ILE A 120 -12.26 -1.54 10.19
N LYS A 121 -12.51 -2.79 9.85
CA LYS A 121 -11.47 -3.79 9.58
C LYS A 121 -11.81 -4.50 8.28
N GLU A 122 -10.88 -4.48 7.34
CA GLU A 122 -11.02 -5.20 6.10
C GLU A 122 -10.82 -6.70 6.36
N ILE A 123 -11.76 -7.51 5.91
CA ILE A 123 -11.69 -8.97 6.03
C ILE A 123 -11.40 -9.55 4.66
N LYS A 124 -10.44 -10.45 4.60
CA LYS A 124 -10.07 -11.18 3.39
C LYS A 124 -10.28 -12.67 3.62
N GLU A 125 -10.86 -13.34 2.63
CA GLU A 125 -11.07 -14.77 2.66
C GLU A 125 -10.76 -15.34 1.28
N TYR A 126 -9.62 -16.00 1.18
CA TYR A 126 -9.18 -16.64 -0.05
C TYR A 126 -8.96 -18.14 0.18
N THR A 127 -8.87 -18.89 -0.92
CA THR A 127 -8.50 -20.29 -0.86
C THR A 127 -7.16 -20.47 -0.14
N SER A 128 -7.13 -21.38 0.82
CA SER A 128 -5.89 -21.75 1.51
C SER A 128 -4.96 -22.53 0.60
N TYR A 129 -3.68 -22.36 0.78
CA TYR A 129 -2.69 -23.08 -0.02
C TYR A 129 -1.48 -23.49 0.84
#